data_807e1a032c36553cb8a180f9777c4905
#
_entry.id   807e1a032c36553cb8a180f9777c4905
#
_cell.length_a   1.000
_cell.length_b   1.000
_cell.length_c   1.000
_cell.angle_alpha   90.00
_cell.angle_beta   90.00
_cell.angle_gamma   90.00
#
_symmetry.space_group_name_H-M   'P 1'
#
loop_
_entity.id
_entity.type
_entity.pdbx_description
1 polymer ?
#
loop_
_entity_poly.entity_id
_entity_poly.type
_entity_poly.pdbx_seq_one_letter_code
_entity_poly.pdbx_strand_id
1 'polypeptide(L)'
;MNYADAGVSLARADEAMVGVKKSVRTTFNQGVLGDVGNFGGLFTLNHLGMKDPVLVSSVDGVGTKLKVDIEMGTHELPGQDIVNHCCDDILVQGARPLFFLDYVATGRLEPGVMDK
;
A
#
# COMPACT_ATOMS: atom_id res chain seq x y z
N MET A 1 -6.26 -29.69 -9.53
CA MET A 1 -5.74 -28.32 -9.35
C MET A 1 -6.58 -27.69 -8.25
N ASN A 2 -5.96 -27.28 -7.17
CA ASN A 2 -6.60 -26.54 -6.06
C ASN A 2 -6.04 -25.12 -6.02
N TYR A 3 -6.60 -24.25 -5.18
CA TYR A 3 -6.17 -22.87 -5.07
C TYR A 3 -4.69 -22.73 -4.64
N ALA A 4 -4.21 -23.64 -3.77
CA ALA A 4 -2.82 -23.63 -3.32
C ALA A 4 -1.85 -23.95 -4.47
N ASP A 5 -2.23 -24.86 -5.37
CA ASP A 5 -1.43 -25.19 -6.57
C ASP A 5 -1.34 -23.99 -7.53
N ALA A 6 -2.36 -23.13 -7.52
CA ALA A 6 -2.40 -21.89 -8.30
C ALA A 6 -1.72 -20.69 -7.60
N GLY A 7 -1.05 -20.91 -6.47
CA GLY A 7 -0.36 -19.84 -5.73
C GLY A 7 -1.22 -19.11 -4.69
N VAL A 8 -2.51 -19.46 -4.57
CA VAL A 8 -3.44 -18.82 -3.63
C VAL A 8 -3.50 -19.63 -2.33
N SER A 9 -3.05 -19.05 -1.23
CA SER A 9 -3.07 -19.67 0.10
C SER A 9 -3.58 -18.68 1.14
N LEU A 10 -4.74 -18.98 1.73
CA LEU A 10 -5.31 -18.15 2.79
C LEU A 10 -4.39 -18.11 4.02
N ALA A 11 -3.79 -19.25 4.40
CA ALA A 11 -2.89 -19.32 5.55
C ALA A 11 -1.65 -18.39 5.37
N ARG A 12 -1.06 -18.36 4.17
CA ARG A 12 0.05 -17.44 3.87
C ARG A 12 -0.40 -15.99 3.83
N ALA A 13 -1.61 -15.73 3.34
CA ALA A 13 -2.18 -14.39 3.36
C ALA A 13 -2.38 -13.90 4.79
N ASP A 14 -2.94 -14.73 5.66
CA ASP A 14 -3.12 -14.40 7.08
C ASP A 14 -1.78 -14.15 7.78
N GLU A 15 -0.76 -14.97 7.51
CA GLU A 15 0.58 -14.82 8.05
C GLU A 15 1.21 -13.49 7.60
N ALA A 16 1.21 -13.19 6.30
CA ALA A 16 1.73 -11.94 5.75
C ALA A 16 1.01 -10.72 6.35
N MET A 17 -0.33 -10.80 6.50
CA MET A 17 -1.13 -9.71 7.03
C MET A 17 -0.82 -9.36 8.49
N VAL A 18 -0.17 -10.23 9.26
CA VAL A 18 0.25 -9.91 10.63
C VAL A 18 1.31 -8.82 10.63
N GLY A 19 2.38 -8.99 9.85
CA GLY A 19 3.45 -8.00 9.72
C GLY A 19 2.97 -6.71 9.06
N VAL A 20 2.26 -6.84 7.93
CA VAL A 20 1.68 -5.69 7.21
C VAL A 20 0.80 -4.83 8.11
N LYS A 21 -0.15 -5.42 8.84
CA LYS A 21 -1.01 -4.67 9.77
C LYS A 21 -0.22 -3.92 10.85
N LYS A 22 0.83 -4.55 11.38
CA LYS A 22 1.70 -3.90 12.38
C LYS A 22 2.39 -2.66 11.81
N SER A 23 2.96 -2.78 10.61
CA SER A 23 3.65 -1.68 9.94
C SER A 23 2.70 -0.56 9.55
N VAL A 24 1.58 -0.89 8.89
CA VAL A 24 0.59 0.10 8.44
C VAL A 24 -0.01 0.89 9.60
N ARG A 25 -0.29 0.25 10.73
CA ARG A 25 -0.83 0.97 11.91
C ARG A 25 0.11 2.04 12.46
N THR A 26 1.40 1.97 12.21
CA THR A 26 2.35 3.01 12.62
C THR A 26 2.17 4.31 11.85
N THR A 27 1.53 4.26 10.69
CA THR A 27 1.25 5.43 9.84
C THR A 27 -0.11 6.07 10.12
N PHE A 28 -0.95 5.45 10.96
CA PHE A 28 -2.29 5.94 11.24
C PHE A 28 -2.25 7.30 11.93
N ASN A 29 -3.12 8.17 11.46
CA ASN A 29 -3.36 9.49 12.02
C ASN A 29 -4.84 9.67 12.33
N GLN A 30 -5.21 10.83 12.87
CA GLN A 30 -6.61 11.13 13.26
C GLN A 30 -7.64 11.13 12.11
N GLY A 31 -7.17 11.07 10.87
CA GLY A 31 -8.04 10.95 9.70
C GLY A 31 -8.48 9.51 9.41
N VAL A 32 -7.74 8.51 9.87
CA VAL A 32 -8.04 7.11 9.61
C VAL A 32 -9.17 6.62 10.49
N LEU A 33 -10.29 6.19 9.91
CA LEU A 33 -11.50 5.75 10.63
C LEU A 33 -11.68 4.23 10.68
N GLY A 34 -10.85 3.47 9.96
CA GLY A 34 -10.96 2.02 9.88
C GLY A 34 -9.62 1.33 10.04
N ASP A 35 -9.65 0.03 10.31
CA ASP A 35 -8.45 -0.80 10.39
C ASP A 35 -8.14 -1.46 9.03
N VAL A 36 -6.94 -2.02 8.91
CA VAL A 36 -6.50 -2.78 7.74
C VAL A 36 -7.30 -4.08 7.59
N GLY A 37 -7.75 -4.35 6.37
CA GLY A 37 -8.51 -5.57 6.02
C GLY A 37 -9.99 -5.34 5.72
N ASN A 38 -10.46 -4.10 5.76
CA ASN A 38 -11.77 -3.73 5.24
C ASN A 38 -11.74 -3.64 3.71
N PHE A 39 -12.91 -3.70 3.06
CA PHE A 39 -13.03 -3.58 1.60
C PHE A 39 -12.71 -2.19 1.05
N GLY A 40 -12.53 -1.19 1.92
CA GLY A 40 -12.13 0.16 1.53
C GLY A 40 -11.54 0.92 2.71
N GLY A 41 -10.65 1.85 2.43
CA GLY A 41 -10.11 2.77 3.43
C GLY A 41 -11.11 3.88 3.76
N LEU A 42 -11.30 4.14 5.05
CA LEU A 42 -12.14 5.23 5.54
C LEU A 42 -11.25 6.33 6.10
N PHE A 43 -11.35 7.52 5.53
CA PHE A 43 -10.58 8.68 5.96
C PHE A 43 -11.48 9.91 6.11
N THR A 44 -11.44 10.59 7.25
CA THR A 44 -12.17 11.83 7.47
C THR A 44 -11.33 13.06 7.14
N LEU A 45 -11.95 14.05 6.53
CA LEU A 45 -11.34 15.35 6.25
C LEU A 45 -11.65 16.40 7.31
N ASN A 46 -12.53 16.10 8.27
CA ASN A 46 -13.05 17.07 9.25
C ASN A 46 -11.96 17.74 10.08
N HIS A 47 -10.86 17.00 10.37
CA HIS A 47 -9.75 17.51 11.18
C HIS A 47 -8.83 18.48 10.42
N LEU A 48 -8.99 18.62 9.11
CA LEU A 48 -8.13 19.47 8.28
C LEU A 48 -8.54 20.94 8.30
N GLY A 49 -9.76 21.26 8.80
CA GLY A 49 -10.26 22.65 8.87
C GLY A 49 -10.42 23.34 7.51
N MET A 50 -10.49 22.56 6.43
CA MET A 50 -10.61 23.08 5.07
C MET A 50 -12.07 23.40 4.75
N LYS A 51 -12.29 24.55 4.11
CA LYS A 51 -13.56 24.88 3.47
C LYS A 51 -13.51 24.43 2.02
N ASP A 52 -14.47 23.62 1.61
CA ASP A 52 -14.60 23.10 0.24
C ASP A 52 -13.32 22.39 -0.27
N PRO A 53 -12.85 21.32 0.42
CA PRO A 53 -11.63 20.64 0.03
C PRO A 53 -11.78 19.92 -1.31
N VAL A 54 -10.72 19.96 -2.13
CA VAL A 54 -10.60 19.15 -3.35
C VAL A 54 -9.61 18.02 -3.09
N LEU A 55 -10.00 16.79 -3.40
CA LEU A 55 -9.12 15.64 -3.35
C LEU A 55 -8.41 15.46 -4.68
N VAL A 56 -7.09 15.30 -4.62
CA VAL A 56 -6.26 14.85 -5.73
C VAL A 56 -5.87 13.42 -5.46
N SER A 57 -6.07 12.54 -6.42
CA SER A 57 -5.69 11.13 -6.31
C SER A 57 -4.80 10.72 -7.46
N SER A 58 -3.78 9.92 -7.16
CA SER A 58 -2.94 9.23 -8.12
C SER A 58 -2.96 7.73 -7.85
N VAL A 59 -2.82 6.94 -8.87
CA VAL A 59 -2.61 5.49 -8.81
C VAL A 59 -1.66 5.08 -9.91
N ASP A 60 -0.55 4.45 -9.54
CA ASP A 60 0.45 3.99 -10.49
C ASP A 60 1.16 2.73 -9.97
N GLY A 61 2.03 2.16 -10.75
CA GLY A 61 2.87 1.01 -10.43
C GLY A 61 4.35 1.38 -10.41
N VAL A 62 5.17 0.56 -9.74
CA VAL A 62 6.63 0.76 -9.67
C VAL A 62 7.30 0.71 -11.05
N GLY A 63 6.66 0.03 -12.01
CA GLY A 63 7.19 -0.14 -13.36
C GLY A 63 8.23 -1.25 -13.47
N THR A 64 9.05 -1.18 -14.54
CA THR A 64 9.98 -2.27 -14.91
C THR A 64 11.15 -2.43 -13.96
N LYS A 65 11.49 -1.43 -13.15
CA LYS A 65 12.55 -1.54 -12.14
C LYS A 65 12.25 -2.63 -11.10
N LEU A 66 10.97 -2.97 -10.87
CA LEU A 66 10.56 -4.07 -10.01
C LEU A 66 11.26 -5.39 -10.37
N LYS A 67 11.53 -5.63 -11.65
CA LYS A 67 12.27 -6.83 -12.08
C LYS A 67 13.71 -6.83 -11.57
N VAL A 68 14.35 -5.68 -11.54
CA VAL A 68 15.71 -5.52 -11.01
C VAL A 68 15.72 -5.76 -9.50
N ASP A 69 14.77 -5.19 -8.79
CA ASP A 69 14.66 -5.35 -7.34
C ASP A 69 14.42 -6.80 -6.93
N ILE A 70 13.59 -7.53 -7.70
CA ILE A 70 13.36 -8.97 -7.51
C ILE A 70 14.64 -9.77 -7.75
N GLU A 71 15.38 -9.51 -8.82
CA GLU A 71 16.63 -10.20 -9.14
C GLU A 71 17.73 -9.93 -8.11
N MET A 72 17.74 -8.72 -7.54
CA MET A 72 18.70 -8.31 -6.51
C MET A 72 18.27 -8.70 -5.08
N GLY A 73 17.01 -9.09 -4.88
CA GLY A 73 16.44 -9.40 -3.57
C GLY A 73 16.23 -8.17 -2.66
N THR A 74 16.12 -6.97 -3.26
CA THR A 74 15.92 -5.69 -2.55
C THR A 74 14.43 -5.38 -2.42
N HIS A 75 13.69 -6.22 -1.71
CA HIS A 75 12.23 -6.17 -1.65
C HIS A 75 11.67 -4.94 -0.90
N GLU A 76 12.48 -4.26 -0.10
CA GLU A 76 12.11 -3.03 0.61
C GLU A 76 12.05 -1.79 -0.30
N LEU A 77 12.70 -1.81 -1.45
CA LEU A 77 12.77 -0.65 -2.35
C LEU A 77 11.46 -0.38 -3.09
N PRO A 78 10.77 -1.40 -3.65
CA PRO A 78 9.51 -1.18 -4.36
C PRO A 78 8.44 -0.46 -3.54
N GLY A 79 8.36 -0.75 -2.24
CA GLY A 79 7.41 -0.08 -1.34
C GLY A 79 7.70 1.40 -1.19
N GLN A 80 8.97 1.79 -1.05
CA GLN A 80 9.38 3.19 -0.99
C GLN A 80 9.14 3.91 -2.32
N ASP A 81 9.47 3.25 -3.43
CA ASP A 81 9.34 3.82 -4.76
C ASP A 81 7.89 4.13 -5.12
N ILE A 82 6.96 3.21 -4.85
CA ILE A 82 5.55 3.43 -5.22
C ILE A 82 4.93 4.57 -4.40
N VAL A 83 5.27 4.69 -3.12
CA VAL A 83 4.80 5.81 -2.28
C VAL A 83 5.37 7.13 -2.77
N ASN A 84 6.68 7.20 -3.03
CA ASN A 84 7.32 8.41 -3.54
C ASN A 84 6.74 8.82 -4.90
N HIS A 85 6.59 7.87 -5.81
CA HIS A 85 6.04 8.13 -7.14
C HIS A 85 4.62 8.72 -7.07
N CYS A 86 3.72 8.10 -6.33
CA CYS A 86 2.37 8.62 -6.17
C CYS A 86 2.32 9.97 -5.41
N CYS A 87 3.24 10.20 -4.47
CA CYS A 87 3.36 11.49 -3.80
C CYS A 87 3.81 12.59 -4.76
N ASP A 88 4.78 12.31 -5.62
CA ASP A 88 5.27 13.26 -6.64
C ASP A 88 4.16 13.64 -7.62
N ASP A 89 3.37 12.68 -8.05
CA ASP A 89 2.23 12.90 -8.95
C ASP A 89 1.21 13.90 -8.38
N ILE A 90 0.86 13.78 -7.11
CA ILE A 90 -0.07 14.72 -6.49
C ILE A 90 0.59 16.05 -6.13
N LEU A 91 1.90 16.05 -5.87
CA LEU A 91 2.66 17.24 -5.54
C LEU A 91 2.67 18.25 -6.68
N VAL A 92 2.75 17.80 -7.95
CA VAL A 92 2.70 18.69 -9.12
C VAL A 92 1.37 19.43 -9.24
N GLN A 93 0.31 18.96 -8.56
CA GLN A 93 -0.98 19.64 -8.43
C GLN A 93 -1.05 20.55 -7.17
N GLY A 94 0.05 20.65 -6.41
CA GLY A 94 0.09 21.40 -5.16
C GLY A 94 -0.63 20.71 -4.00
N ALA A 95 -0.92 19.41 -4.11
CA ALA A 95 -1.58 18.62 -3.07
C ALA A 95 -0.56 18.02 -2.11
N ARG A 96 -1.00 17.77 -0.87
CA ARG A 96 -0.22 17.04 0.14
C ARG A 96 -0.79 15.64 0.36
N PRO A 97 0.04 14.63 0.63
CA PRO A 97 -0.42 13.29 0.96
C PRO A 97 -1.29 13.31 2.23
N LEU A 98 -2.40 12.59 2.20
CA LEU A 98 -3.31 12.41 3.33
C LEU A 98 -3.36 10.95 3.77
N PHE A 99 -3.49 10.04 2.83
CA PHE A 99 -3.48 8.60 3.03
C PHE A 99 -3.01 7.89 1.76
N PHE A 100 -2.62 6.65 1.89
CA PHE A 100 -2.21 5.78 0.80
C PHE A 100 -3.06 4.51 0.82
N LEU A 101 -3.45 4.04 -0.35
CA LEU A 101 -4.11 2.75 -0.54
C LEU A 101 -3.18 1.86 -1.33
N ASP A 102 -2.77 0.76 -0.74
CA ASP A 102 -1.83 -0.16 -1.36
C ASP A 102 -2.55 -1.39 -1.92
N TYR A 103 -2.12 -1.81 -3.11
CA TYR A 103 -2.57 -3.03 -3.75
C TYR A 103 -1.36 -3.83 -4.25
N VAL A 104 -1.17 -5.02 -3.69
CA VAL A 104 -0.10 -5.92 -4.09
C VAL A 104 -0.66 -7.11 -4.85
N ALA A 105 -0.23 -7.27 -6.10
CA ALA A 105 -0.51 -8.45 -6.90
C ALA A 105 0.77 -9.26 -7.11
N THR A 106 0.72 -10.53 -6.75
CA THR A 106 1.87 -11.44 -6.87
C THR A 106 1.41 -12.81 -7.36
N GLY A 107 2.26 -13.48 -8.13
CA GLY A 107 1.99 -14.86 -8.57
C GLY A 107 2.03 -15.86 -7.41
N ARG A 108 2.81 -15.58 -6.38
CA ARG A 108 2.88 -16.37 -5.16
C ARG A 108 3.20 -15.47 -3.98
N LEU A 109 2.39 -15.57 -2.95
CA LEU A 109 2.58 -14.77 -1.74
C LEU A 109 3.69 -15.39 -0.88
N GLU A 110 4.70 -14.59 -0.57
CA GLU A 110 5.80 -14.92 0.33
C GLU A 110 5.76 -13.95 1.52
N PRO A 111 5.34 -14.41 2.72
CA PRO A 111 5.14 -13.52 3.89
C PRO A 111 6.38 -12.67 4.22
N GLY A 112 7.56 -13.26 4.24
CA GLY A 112 8.82 -12.54 4.55
C GLY A 112 9.27 -11.55 3.47
N VAL A 113 8.60 -11.48 2.32
CA VAL A 113 8.78 -10.45 1.28
C VAL A 113 7.79 -9.31 1.50
N MET A 114 6.55 -9.65 1.87
CA MET A 114 5.50 -8.67 2.08
C MET A 114 5.71 -7.77 3.29
N ASP A 115 6.49 -8.20 4.25
CA ASP A 115 6.76 -7.46 5.50
C ASP A 115 7.87 -6.41 5.34
N LYS A 116 8.60 -6.42 4.21
CA LYS A 116 9.71 -5.51 3.92
C LYS A 116 9.25 -4.26 3.19
#